data_27d2f826ee9b31bb2c92b39dae8cf663
#
_entry.id   27d2f826ee9b31bb2c92b39dae8cf663
#
_cell.length_a   1.000
_cell.length_b   1.000
_cell.length_c   1.000
_cell.angle_alpha   90.00
_cell.angle_beta   90.00
_cell.angle_gamma   90.00
#
_symmetry.space_group_name_H-M   'P 1'
#
loop_
_entity.id
_entity.type
_entity.pdbx_description
1 polymer ?
#
loop_
_entity_poly.entity_id
_entity_poly.type
_entity_poly.pdbx_seq_one_letter_code
_entity_poly.pdbx_strand_id
1 'polypeptide(L)'
;MKKLGLLAMAGVVMLPGCGGDDDEVEDLLREPAGVFFHNQLAATTGTDATVDLVARNNLSEPLFENRQYSTTEQDGVAFKLNEDIESVVFDMNNSTTTLVDDQSLELKAGQNYTLVLMGQVSGTGGDDPILRSYQQSVAAVSDGEVRIRLIHALSGLSGQPLTVSVGGDALVDGFIFSQATDYEAVVPASDNMLKLNVFRYAMWTGVDQVDCEIEKGKSYDVIITHPTYDSEVVEIFCQQVRGS
;
A
#
# COMPACT_ATOMS: atom_id res chain seq x y z
N MET A 1 -4.87 52.48 54.82
CA MET A 1 -4.97 51.40 53.86
C MET A 1 -3.71 51.42 53.01
N LYS A 2 -2.74 50.51 53.29
CA LYS A 2 -1.45 50.45 52.61
C LYS A 2 -1.53 49.42 51.51
N LYS A 3 -1.29 49.86 50.28
CA LYS A 3 -1.15 48.92 49.11
C LYS A 3 0.30 48.44 49.05
N LEU A 4 0.49 47.16 49.20
CA LEU A 4 1.76 46.50 49.03
C LEU A 4 1.85 46.11 47.52
N GLY A 5 2.84 46.67 46.81
CA GLY A 5 3.17 46.30 45.43
C GLY A 5 4.12 45.13 45.48
N LEU A 6 3.72 44.05 44.79
CA LEU A 6 4.55 42.88 44.59
C LEU A 6 5.34 43.05 43.28
N LEU A 7 6.66 43.20 43.42
CA LEU A 7 7.60 43.25 42.28
C LEU A 7 7.92 41.80 41.86
N ALA A 8 7.46 41.39 40.71
CA ALA A 8 7.86 40.12 40.11
C ALA A 8 9.18 40.31 39.33
N MET A 9 10.26 39.79 39.87
CA MET A 9 11.52 39.64 39.12
C MET A 9 11.39 38.49 38.15
N ALA A 10 11.34 38.79 36.88
CA ALA A 10 11.52 37.82 35.81
C ALA A 10 13.02 37.48 35.68
N GLY A 11 13.42 36.35 36.21
CA GLY A 11 14.75 35.80 36.00
C GLY A 11 14.85 35.22 34.57
N VAL A 12 15.62 35.87 33.73
CA VAL A 12 16.05 35.33 32.46
C VAL A 12 17.10 34.27 32.74
N VAL A 13 16.73 33.01 32.67
CA VAL A 13 17.68 31.90 32.65
C VAL A 13 18.29 31.86 31.25
N MET A 14 19.50 32.40 31.12
CA MET A 14 20.33 32.13 29.96
C MET A 14 20.82 30.69 30.06
N LEU A 15 20.23 29.77 29.29
CA LEU A 15 20.80 28.46 29.07
C LEU A 15 22.06 28.63 28.21
N PRO A 16 23.21 28.07 28.61
CA PRO A 16 24.37 28.05 27.75
C PRO A 16 24.01 27.17 26.55
N GLY A 17 24.11 27.75 25.35
CA GLY A 17 23.93 26.99 24.10
C GLY A 17 24.96 25.87 24.07
N CYS A 18 24.51 24.65 24.33
CA CYS A 18 25.11 23.46 23.72
C CYS A 18 24.78 23.52 22.26
N GLY A 19 25.78 23.71 21.40
CA GLY A 19 25.71 23.37 20.00
C GLY A 19 25.59 21.86 19.91
N GLY A 20 24.41 21.32 20.11
CA GLY A 20 24.03 19.99 19.71
C GLY A 20 23.50 20.15 18.27
N ASP A 21 23.91 19.24 17.42
CA ASP A 21 23.54 19.23 16.02
C ASP A 21 22.01 19.32 15.90
N ASP A 22 21.52 20.37 15.23
CA ASP A 22 20.08 20.56 14.99
C ASP A 22 19.46 19.36 14.27
N ASP A 23 20.27 18.60 13.57
CA ASP A 23 19.91 17.37 12.85
C ASP A 23 19.37 16.26 13.76
N GLU A 24 19.89 16.10 15.01
CA GLU A 24 19.39 15.08 15.96
C GLU A 24 17.99 15.40 16.46
N VAL A 25 17.64 16.66 16.59
CA VAL A 25 16.31 17.09 17.06
C VAL A 25 15.28 16.95 15.97
N GLU A 26 15.64 17.27 14.72
CA GLU A 26 14.76 17.08 13.55
C GLU A 26 14.46 15.59 13.31
N ASP A 27 15.45 14.72 13.48
CA ASP A 27 15.27 13.27 13.34
C ASP A 27 14.32 12.68 14.40
N LEU A 28 14.29 13.23 15.62
CA LEU A 28 13.38 12.80 16.68
C LEU A 28 11.93 13.27 16.47
N LEU A 29 11.71 14.32 15.69
CA LEU A 29 10.39 14.89 15.41
C LEU A 29 9.79 14.36 14.10
N ARG A 30 10.56 13.65 13.28
CA ARG A 30 10.08 13.13 12.01
C ARG A 30 9.11 11.97 12.22
N GLU A 31 7.91 12.13 11.69
CA GLU A 31 6.88 11.08 11.73
C GLU A 31 7.29 9.91 10.82
N PRO A 32 7.14 8.66 11.28
CA PRO A 32 7.44 7.51 10.44
C PRO A 32 6.47 7.40 9.27
N ALA A 33 6.90 6.80 8.18
CA ALA A 33 5.99 6.36 7.12
C ALA A 33 5.26 5.10 7.57
N GLY A 34 3.96 4.99 7.28
CA GLY A 34 3.21 3.76 7.47
C GLY A 34 3.30 2.87 6.23
N VAL A 35 3.68 1.62 6.39
CA VAL A 35 3.84 0.67 5.28
C VAL A 35 2.92 -0.52 5.48
N PHE A 36 2.05 -0.78 4.50
CA PHE A 36 1.11 -1.91 4.43
C PHE A 36 1.54 -2.81 3.27
N PHE A 37 2.12 -3.96 3.58
CA PHE A 37 2.70 -4.83 2.56
C PHE A 37 1.78 -5.98 2.19
N HIS A 38 1.54 -6.13 0.89
CA HIS A 38 0.74 -7.19 0.28
C HIS A 38 1.61 -8.03 -0.65
N ASN A 39 1.76 -9.31 -0.31
CA ASN A 39 2.36 -10.29 -1.21
C ASN A 39 1.28 -10.85 -2.14
N GLN A 40 1.29 -10.42 -3.40
CA GLN A 40 0.41 -10.87 -4.48
C GLN A 40 1.19 -11.65 -5.55
N LEU A 41 2.33 -12.22 -5.16
CA LEU A 41 3.17 -12.97 -6.06
C LEU A 41 2.55 -14.33 -6.37
N ALA A 42 2.21 -14.54 -7.62
CA ALA A 42 1.70 -15.82 -8.06
C ALA A 42 2.79 -16.89 -8.02
N ALA A 43 2.43 -18.07 -7.52
CA ALA A 43 3.29 -19.22 -7.49
C ALA A 43 2.56 -20.45 -8.07
N THR A 44 3.28 -21.32 -8.74
CA THR A 44 2.75 -22.62 -9.14
C THR A 44 2.66 -23.53 -7.92
N THR A 45 1.78 -24.53 -7.97
CA THR A 45 1.64 -25.53 -6.89
C THR A 45 3.01 -26.12 -6.53
N GLY A 46 3.37 -26.05 -5.26
CA GLY A 46 4.66 -26.53 -4.74
C GLY A 46 5.81 -25.53 -4.82
N THR A 47 5.58 -24.33 -5.33
CA THR A 47 6.55 -23.22 -5.31
C THR A 47 6.31 -22.38 -4.07
N ASP A 48 7.39 -22.04 -3.35
CA ASP A 48 7.33 -21.16 -2.18
C ASP A 48 7.08 -19.71 -2.61
N ALA A 49 5.91 -19.20 -2.26
CA ALA A 49 5.53 -17.81 -2.47
C ALA A 49 5.64 -16.96 -1.19
N THR A 50 6.23 -17.54 -0.13
CA THR A 50 6.52 -16.81 1.11
C THR A 50 7.68 -15.83 0.88
N VAL A 51 7.52 -14.58 1.30
CA VAL A 51 8.46 -13.50 0.99
C VAL A 51 8.86 -12.73 2.24
N ASP A 52 10.13 -12.40 2.32
CA ASP A 52 10.69 -11.41 3.22
C ASP A 52 10.90 -10.09 2.44
N LEU A 53 10.44 -8.97 3.01
CA LEU A 53 10.70 -7.63 2.51
C LEU A 53 11.80 -6.98 3.35
N VAL A 54 12.92 -6.67 2.74
CA VAL A 54 14.08 -6.05 3.39
C VAL A 54 14.30 -4.64 2.85
N ALA A 55 14.43 -3.65 3.73
CA ALA A 55 14.83 -2.29 3.37
C ALA A 55 16.34 -2.14 3.63
N ARG A 56 17.15 -2.06 2.56
CA ARG A 56 18.63 -2.12 2.66
C ARG A 56 19.25 -0.94 3.38
N ASN A 57 18.74 0.25 3.14
CA ASN A 57 19.37 1.47 3.66
C ASN A 57 19.06 1.72 5.14
N ASN A 58 18.01 1.13 5.70
CA ASN A 58 17.48 1.53 6.99
C ASN A 58 17.43 0.39 8.03
N LEU A 59 17.41 -0.88 7.62
CA LEU A 59 17.26 -2.01 8.54
C LEU A 59 18.24 -3.13 8.20
N SER A 60 18.80 -3.74 9.25
CA SER A 60 19.59 -4.96 9.16
C SER A 60 18.73 -6.23 9.13
N GLU A 61 17.47 -6.10 9.48
CA GLU A 61 16.48 -7.19 9.56
C GLU A 61 15.33 -6.92 8.59
N PRO A 62 14.62 -7.96 8.13
CA PRO A 62 13.44 -7.78 7.28
C PRO A 62 12.41 -6.86 7.93
N LEU A 63 11.84 -5.94 7.15
CA LEU A 63 10.70 -5.12 7.56
C LEU A 63 9.45 -5.97 7.73
N PHE A 64 9.31 -6.99 6.88
CA PHE A 64 8.28 -8.01 6.97
C PHE A 64 8.90 -9.38 6.70
N GLU A 65 8.66 -10.32 7.61
CA GLU A 65 9.18 -11.69 7.50
C GLU A 65 8.08 -12.69 7.14
N ASN A 66 8.45 -13.70 6.37
CA ASN A 66 7.62 -14.88 6.06
C ASN A 66 6.20 -14.52 5.60
N ARG A 67 6.05 -13.47 4.79
CA ARG A 67 4.74 -13.05 4.30
C ARG A 67 4.24 -13.99 3.23
N GLN A 68 3.18 -14.71 3.61
CA GLN A 68 2.43 -15.56 2.69
C GLN A 68 1.62 -14.68 1.72
N TYR A 69 1.06 -15.31 0.70
CA TYR A 69 0.11 -14.67 -0.19
C TYR A 69 -1.02 -14.00 0.58
N SER A 70 -1.26 -12.72 0.30
CA SER A 70 -2.23 -11.91 1.06
C SER A 70 -3.63 -12.07 0.47
N THR A 71 -4.55 -12.55 1.29
CA THR A 71 -5.98 -12.70 0.95
C THR A 71 -6.89 -11.81 1.78
N THR A 72 -6.31 -11.05 2.72
CA THR A 72 -7.03 -10.19 3.66
C THR A 72 -6.30 -8.89 3.88
N GLU A 73 -6.97 -7.94 4.53
CA GLU A 73 -6.35 -6.70 5.00
C GLU A 73 -5.08 -6.98 5.82
N GLN A 74 -4.04 -6.19 5.59
CA GLN A 74 -2.75 -6.31 6.27
C GLN A 74 -2.58 -5.21 7.31
N ASP A 75 -1.90 -5.54 8.41
CA ASP A 75 -1.46 -4.57 9.39
C ASP A 75 -0.27 -3.77 8.87
N GLY A 76 -0.28 -2.46 9.15
CA GLY A 76 0.81 -1.57 8.79
C GLY A 76 1.94 -1.61 9.80
N VAL A 77 3.15 -1.35 9.32
CA VAL A 77 4.36 -1.15 10.12
C VAL A 77 4.81 0.29 9.98
N ALA A 78 5.17 0.92 11.10
CA ALA A 78 5.80 2.23 11.12
C ALA A 78 7.26 2.09 10.66
N PHE A 79 7.65 2.78 9.60
CA PHE A 79 8.98 2.73 9.01
C PHE A 79 9.64 4.12 9.14
N LYS A 80 10.72 4.19 9.91
CA LYS A 80 11.46 5.43 10.12
C LYS A 80 12.31 5.76 8.89
N LEU A 81 12.15 6.97 8.36
CA LEU A 81 12.96 7.52 7.28
C LEU A 81 14.07 8.41 7.86
N ASN A 82 15.21 8.48 7.18
CA ASN A 82 16.32 9.37 7.54
C ASN A 82 16.10 10.80 7.04
N GLU A 83 15.30 10.95 6.00
CA GLU A 83 14.93 12.23 5.39
C GLU A 83 13.41 12.35 5.26
N ASP A 84 12.89 13.58 5.04
CA ASP A 84 11.47 13.82 4.81
C ASP A 84 10.94 13.10 3.55
N ILE A 85 11.77 12.98 2.53
CA ILE A 85 11.54 12.21 1.33
C ILE A 85 12.79 11.38 1.09
N GLU A 86 12.65 10.07 1.12
CA GLU A 86 13.77 9.15 0.99
C GLU A 86 13.52 8.12 -0.13
N SER A 87 14.56 7.87 -0.92
CA SER A 87 14.61 6.76 -1.86
C SER A 87 15.08 5.51 -1.13
N VAL A 88 14.13 4.68 -0.70
CA VAL A 88 14.40 3.45 0.03
C VAL A 88 14.59 2.30 -0.95
N VAL A 89 15.69 1.56 -0.79
CA VAL A 89 15.97 0.37 -1.60
C VAL A 89 15.46 -0.87 -0.89
N PHE A 90 14.61 -1.62 -1.59
CA PHE A 90 14.01 -2.85 -1.10
C PHE A 90 14.48 -4.07 -1.88
N ASP A 91 14.69 -5.16 -1.15
CA ASP A 91 14.86 -6.50 -1.68
C ASP A 91 13.70 -7.38 -1.23
N MET A 92 13.25 -8.24 -2.11
CA MET A 92 12.28 -9.28 -1.81
C MET A 92 12.93 -10.64 -2.00
N ASN A 93 12.96 -11.40 -0.91
CA ASN A 93 13.58 -12.70 -0.87
C ASN A 93 12.55 -13.78 -0.52
N ASN A 94 12.66 -14.95 -1.11
CA ASN A 94 12.02 -16.14 -0.57
C ASN A 94 13.07 -17.03 0.11
N SER A 95 12.67 -18.19 0.58
CA SER A 95 13.57 -19.12 1.30
C SER A 95 14.81 -19.56 0.51
N THR A 96 14.83 -19.39 -0.80
CA THR A 96 15.84 -19.93 -1.70
C THR A 96 16.54 -18.92 -2.60
N THR A 97 15.88 -17.83 -2.96
CA THR A 97 16.38 -16.86 -3.93
C THR A 97 15.93 -15.43 -3.63
N THR A 98 16.64 -14.44 -4.18
CA THR A 98 16.15 -13.08 -4.32
C THR A 98 15.20 -13.03 -5.51
N LEU A 99 13.96 -12.59 -5.26
CA LEU A 99 12.90 -12.45 -6.25
C LEU A 99 12.96 -11.10 -6.95
N VAL A 100 13.21 -10.05 -6.18
CA VAL A 100 13.44 -8.68 -6.67
C VAL A 100 14.62 -8.11 -5.92
N ASP A 101 15.55 -7.53 -6.65
CA ASP A 101 16.79 -6.95 -6.14
C ASP A 101 16.86 -5.46 -6.45
N ASP A 102 17.34 -4.66 -5.51
CA ASP A 102 17.56 -3.21 -5.67
C ASP A 102 16.33 -2.40 -6.15
N GLN A 103 15.11 -2.76 -5.71
CA GLN A 103 13.94 -1.97 -6.05
C GLN A 103 13.90 -0.67 -5.24
N SER A 104 14.15 0.44 -5.89
CA SER A 104 14.08 1.77 -5.26
C SER A 104 12.66 2.33 -5.28
N LEU A 105 12.14 2.75 -4.12
CA LEU A 105 10.84 3.39 -3.96
C LEU A 105 11.00 4.68 -3.16
N GLU A 106 10.36 5.76 -3.63
CA GLU A 106 10.31 7.02 -2.90
C GLU A 106 9.22 6.97 -1.82
N LEU A 107 9.61 7.20 -0.57
CA LEU A 107 8.71 7.30 0.57
C LEU A 107 8.86 8.68 1.23
N LYS A 108 7.78 9.18 1.81
CA LYS A 108 7.71 10.45 2.52
C LYS A 108 7.29 10.24 3.97
N ALA A 109 7.98 10.92 4.89
CA ALA A 109 7.67 10.91 6.30
C ALA A 109 6.21 11.36 6.57
N GLY A 110 5.56 10.72 7.54
CA GLY A 110 4.17 11.00 7.90
C GLY A 110 3.12 10.55 6.86
N GLN A 111 3.52 9.80 5.83
CA GLN A 111 2.60 9.27 4.82
C GLN A 111 2.45 7.76 4.93
N ASN A 112 1.28 7.26 4.56
CA ASN A 112 1.01 5.83 4.50
C ASN A 112 1.09 5.32 3.07
N TYR A 113 1.59 4.09 2.92
CA TYR A 113 1.79 3.44 1.61
C TYR A 113 1.28 2.01 1.62
N THR A 114 0.55 1.66 0.58
CA THR A 114 0.28 0.27 0.22
C THR A 114 1.40 -0.20 -0.70
N LEU A 115 2.23 -1.14 -0.22
CA LEU A 115 3.24 -1.81 -1.01
C LEU A 115 2.68 -3.12 -1.53
N VAL A 116 2.76 -3.35 -2.83
CA VAL A 116 2.27 -4.58 -3.45
C VAL A 116 3.40 -5.23 -4.23
N LEU A 117 3.80 -6.42 -3.81
CA LEU A 117 4.64 -7.31 -4.59
C LEU A 117 3.74 -8.13 -5.49
N MET A 118 3.92 -8.05 -6.79
CA MET A 118 3.09 -8.71 -7.79
C MET A 118 3.94 -9.32 -8.89
N GLY A 119 3.37 -10.21 -9.67
CA GLY A 119 4.05 -10.96 -10.73
C GLY A 119 3.98 -12.45 -10.49
N GLN A 120 4.89 -13.21 -11.11
CA GLN A 120 4.98 -14.66 -10.97
C GLN A 120 6.37 -15.07 -10.48
N VAL A 121 6.46 -16.03 -9.54
CA VAL A 121 7.75 -16.52 -9.02
C VAL A 121 8.67 -17.04 -10.13
N SER A 122 8.09 -17.66 -11.16
CA SER A 122 8.79 -18.15 -12.33
C SER A 122 8.46 -17.36 -13.60
N GLY A 123 8.12 -16.08 -13.42
CA GLY A 123 7.71 -15.21 -14.50
C GLY A 123 8.75 -15.08 -15.60
N THR A 124 8.29 -14.96 -16.83
CA THR A 124 9.10 -14.61 -18.00
C THR A 124 8.43 -13.50 -18.76
N GLY A 125 9.18 -12.46 -19.10
CA GLY A 125 8.62 -11.32 -19.84
C GLY A 125 7.92 -10.34 -18.92
N GLY A 126 6.75 -9.83 -19.27
CA GLY A 126 6.08 -8.74 -18.57
C GLY A 126 5.46 -9.06 -17.20
N ASP A 127 5.59 -10.30 -16.72
CA ASP A 127 5.04 -10.76 -15.43
C ASP A 127 6.12 -11.07 -14.40
N ASP A 128 7.34 -10.61 -14.60
CA ASP A 128 8.43 -10.74 -13.62
C ASP A 128 8.00 -10.10 -12.28
N PRO A 129 8.48 -10.64 -11.15
CA PRO A 129 8.21 -10.05 -9.84
C PRO A 129 8.58 -8.58 -9.77
N ILE A 130 7.67 -7.75 -9.31
CA ILE A 130 7.87 -6.32 -9.13
C ILE A 130 7.21 -5.81 -7.86
N LEU A 131 7.90 -4.93 -7.11
CA LEU A 131 7.33 -4.19 -6.00
C LEU A 131 6.85 -2.81 -6.46
N ARG A 132 5.65 -2.43 -6.08
CA ARG A 132 5.11 -1.09 -6.30
C ARG A 132 4.66 -0.45 -5.00
N SER A 133 4.82 0.86 -4.90
CA SER A 133 4.30 1.67 -3.80
C SER A 133 3.17 2.55 -4.29
N TYR A 134 2.11 2.61 -3.49
CA TYR A 134 0.95 3.45 -3.75
C TYR A 134 0.68 4.28 -2.49
N GLN A 135 0.99 5.57 -2.54
CA GLN A 135 0.73 6.47 -1.42
C GLN A 135 -0.77 6.48 -1.11
N GLN A 136 -1.12 6.23 0.15
CA GLN A 136 -2.50 6.30 0.61
C GLN A 136 -2.96 7.76 0.72
N SER A 137 -4.23 8.01 0.44
CA SER A 137 -4.83 9.34 0.54
C SER A 137 -6.19 9.24 1.20
N VAL A 138 -6.33 9.84 2.38
CA VAL A 138 -7.60 9.96 3.08
C VAL A 138 -8.27 11.27 2.67
N ALA A 139 -9.54 11.19 2.30
CA ALA A 139 -10.38 12.36 2.09
C ALA A 139 -11.76 12.09 2.69
N ALA A 140 -12.50 13.16 2.95
CA ALA A 140 -13.90 13.05 3.36
C ALA A 140 -14.71 12.33 2.28
N VAL A 141 -15.52 11.38 2.73
CA VAL A 141 -16.43 10.59 1.87
C VAL A 141 -17.85 10.93 2.26
N SER A 142 -18.73 11.07 1.29
CA SER A 142 -20.15 11.37 1.55
C SER A 142 -20.85 10.20 2.26
N ASP A 143 -21.91 10.52 2.98
CA ASP A 143 -22.71 9.49 3.63
C ASP A 143 -23.25 8.48 2.59
N GLY A 144 -23.03 7.20 2.87
CA GLY A 144 -23.49 6.11 2.02
C GLY A 144 -22.53 5.71 0.89
N GLU A 145 -21.46 6.45 0.67
CA GLU A 145 -20.42 6.17 -0.30
C GLU A 145 -19.19 5.52 0.36
N VAL A 146 -18.31 4.96 -0.45
CA VAL A 146 -16.93 4.61 -0.13
C VAL A 146 -16.03 5.22 -1.19
N ARG A 147 -14.78 5.48 -0.85
CA ARG A 147 -13.78 5.96 -1.79
C ARG A 147 -12.81 4.84 -2.08
N ILE A 148 -12.65 4.50 -3.34
CA ILE A 148 -11.81 3.36 -3.75
C ILE A 148 -10.74 3.79 -4.75
N ARG A 149 -9.60 3.14 -4.70
CA ARG A 149 -8.57 3.11 -5.72
C ARG A 149 -8.35 1.66 -6.13
N LEU A 150 -8.39 1.39 -7.42
CA LEU A 150 -8.10 0.05 -7.95
C LEU A 150 -6.59 -0.12 -8.14
N ILE A 151 -6.05 -1.28 -7.79
CA ILE A 151 -4.66 -1.68 -8.03
C ILE A 151 -4.69 -3.00 -8.82
N HIS A 152 -4.08 -3.02 -10.00
CA HIS A 152 -4.05 -4.19 -10.87
C HIS A 152 -2.82 -5.05 -10.57
N ALA A 153 -3.01 -6.11 -9.77
CA ALA A 153 -1.97 -7.08 -9.41
C ALA A 153 -2.18 -8.46 -10.07
N LEU A 154 -3.16 -8.60 -10.97
CA LEU A 154 -3.44 -9.84 -11.68
C LEU A 154 -2.33 -10.10 -12.70
N SER A 155 -1.44 -11.04 -12.42
CA SER A 155 -0.36 -11.49 -13.32
C SER A 155 -0.83 -12.59 -14.28
N GLY A 156 0.04 -12.98 -15.23
CA GLY A 156 -0.30 -14.00 -16.24
C GLY A 156 -1.10 -13.47 -17.43
N LEU A 157 -1.47 -12.20 -17.39
CA LEU A 157 -2.19 -11.48 -18.45
C LEU A 157 -1.40 -10.26 -18.93
N SER A 158 -0.07 -10.34 -18.90
CA SER A 158 0.78 -9.20 -19.28
C SER A 158 0.40 -8.63 -20.65
N GLY A 159 0.18 -7.33 -20.68
CA GLY A 159 -0.29 -6.63 -21.86
C GLY A 159 -1.78 -6.80 -22.20
N GLN A 160 -2.55 -7.51 -21.38
CA GLN A 160 -4.00 -7.62 -21.53
C GLN A 160 -4.68 -6.62 -20.58
N PRO A 161 -5.37 -5.61 -21.11
CA PRO A 161 -6.05 -4.65 -20.27
C PRO A 161 -7.30 -5.23 -19.60
N LEU A 162 -7.64 -4.72 -18.42
CA LEU A 162 -8.92 -4.96 -17.76
C LEU A 162 -9.87 -3.81 -18.02
N THR A 163 -11.17 -4.10 -18.02
CA THR A 163 -12.23 -3.13 -17.78
C THR A 163 -12.89 -3.48 -16.45
N VAL A 164 -13.04 -2.50 -15.55
CA VAL A 164 -13.65 -2.69 -14.23
C VAL A 164 -14.84 -1.76 -14.08
N SER A 165 -15.95 -2.29 -13.56
CA SER A 165 -17.18 -1.53 -13.34
C SER A 165 -17.85 -1.86 -12.00
N VAL A 166 -18.62 -0.90 -11.48
CA VAL A 166 -19.50 -1.02 -10.31
C VAL A 166 -20.92 -0.72 -10.74
N GLY A 167 -21.86 -1.60 -10.42
CA GLY A 167 -23.28 -1.39 -10.72
C GLY A 167 -23.62 -1.16 -12.20
N GLY A 168 -22.71 -1.44 -13.11
CA GLY A 168 -22.86 -1.18 -14.55
C GLY A 168 -22.12 0.07 -15.04
N ASP A 169 -21.66 0.95 -14.15
CA ASP A 169 -20.85 2.11 -14.49
C ASP A 169 -19.37 1.73 -14.57
N ALA A 170 -18.71 2.07 -15.68
CA ALA A 170 -17.29 1.80 -15.85
C ALA A 170 -16.46 2.72 -14.94
N LEU A 171 -15.59 2.13 -14.11
CA LEU A 171 -14.60 2.86 -13.32
C LEU A 171 -13.32 3.07 -14.12
N VAL A 172 -12.87 2.05 -14.84
CA VAL A 172 -11.67 2.11 -15.66
C VAL A 172 -11.79 1.18 -16.85
N ASP A 173 -11.25 1.62 -17.99
CA ASP A 173 -11.07 0.84 -19.20
C ASP A 173 -9.61 0.88 -19.65
N GLY A 174 -9.10 -0.21 -20.18
CA GLY A 174 -7.71 -0.30 -20.59
C GLY A 174 -6.71 -0.38 -19.42
N PHE A 175 -7.14 -0.87 -18.26
CA PHE A 175 -6.34 -0.96 -17.04
C PHE A 175 -5.29 -2.07 -17.14
N ILE A 176 -4.01 -1.70 -17.16
CA ILE A 176 -2.91 -2.66 -17.36
C ILE A 176 -2.23 -3.05 -16.05
N PHE A 177 -1.55 -4.19 -16.07
CA PHE A 177 -0.80 -4.75 -14.94
C PHE A 177 0.13 -3.71 -14.29
N SER A 178 0.21 -3.75 -12.96
CA SER A 178 0.97 -2.85 -12.09
C SER A 178 0.54 -1.38 -12.06
N GLN A 179 -0.57 -1.01 -12.67
CA GLN A 179 -1.16 0.32 -12.53
C GLN A 179 -2.11 0.42 -11.34
N ALA A 180 -2.36 1.66 -10.92
CA ALA A 180 -3.45 2.02 -10.02
C ALA A 180 -4.26 3.18 -10.62
N THR A 181 -5.55 3.24 -10.28
CA THR A 181 -6.41 4.39 -10.62
C THR A 181 -6.18 5.53 -9.62
N ASP A 182 -6.76 6.69 -9.90
CA ASP A 182 -7.04 7.66 -8.86
C ASP A 182 -8.15 7.13 -7.92
N TYR A 183 -8.29 7.78 -6.76
CA TYR A 183 -9.37 7.46 -5.84
C TYR A 183 -10.69 8.05 -6.33
N GLU A 184 -11.72 7.22 -6.42
CA GLU A 184 -13.06 7.60 -6.82
C GLU A 184 -14.10 7.23 -5.74
N ALA A 185 -15.15 8.07 -5.61
CA ALA A 185 -16.28 7.77 -4.74
C ALA A 185 -17.26 6.85 -5.48
N VAL A 186 -17.68 5.77 -4.82
CA VAL A 186 -18.66 4.83 -5.36
C VAL A 186 -19.73 4.52 -4.31
N VAL A 187 -20.93 4.19 -4.78
CA VAL A 187 -22.01 3.71 -3.91
C VAL A 187 -21.94 2.18 -3.86
N PRO A 188 -21.58 1.60 -2.70
CA PRO A 188 -21.53 0.16 -2.57
C PRO A 188 -22.92 -0.45 -2.56
N ALA A 189 -23.02 -1.74 -2.77
CA ALA A 189 -24.24 -2.49 -2.58
C ALA A 189 -24.78 -2.33 -1.15
N SER A 190 -26.09 -2.57 -0.97
CA SER A 190 -26.79 -2.32 0.31
C SER A 190 -26.30 -3.14 1.51
N ASP A 191 -25.51 -4.15 1.28
CA ASP A 191 -25.02 -5.15 2.23
C ASP A 191 -23.58 -4.90 2.74
N ASN A 192 -23.06 -3.66 2.59
CA ASN A 192 -21.68 -3.30 2.91
C ASN A 192 -20.63 -4.13 2.13
N MET A 193 -21.00 -4.57 0.96
CA MET A 193 -20.09 -5.25 0.03
C MET A 193 -19.79 -4.35 -1.17
N LEU A 194 -18.53 -4.18 -1.47
CA LEU A 194 -18.12 -3.64 -2.77
C LEU A 194 -18.16 -4.80 -3.78
N LYS A 195 -18.98 -4.66 -4.81
CA LYS A 195 -19.08 -5.65 -5.90
C LYS A 195 -18.54 -5.04 -7.18
N LEU A 196 -17.53 -5.68 -7.74
CA LEU A 196 -16.92 -5.29 -9.00
C LEU A 196 -17.21 -6.32 -10.08
N ASN A 197 -17.41 -5.84 -11.30
CA ASN A 197 -17.36 -6.66 -12.50
C ASN A 197 -16.02 -6.39 -13.16
N VAL A 198 -15.21 -7.44 -13.33
CA VAL A 198 -13.90 -7.40 -13.97
C VAL A 198 -13.97 -8.13 -15.30
N PHE A 199 -13.75 -7.41 -16.38
CA PHE A 199 -13.72 -7.95 -17.73
C PHE A 199 -12.27 -8.02 -18.23
N ARG A 200 -11.86 -9.20 -18.72
CA ARG A 200 -10.55 -9.47 -19.30
C ARG A 200 -10.63 -9.57 -20.82
N TYR A 201 -9.92 -8.71 -21.51
CA TYR A 201 -10.01 -8.61 -22.99
C TYR A 201 -9.63 -9.88 -23.73
N ALA A 202 -8.70 -10.68 -23.20
CA ALA A 202 -8.21 -11.88 -23.86
C ALA A 202 -9.14 -13.09 -23.74
N MET A 203 -10.01 -13.09 -22.73
CA MET A 203 -10.95 -14.19 -22.49
C MET A 203 -12.37 -13.74 -22.81
N TRP A 204 -12.82 -13.96 -24.01
CA TRP A 204 -14.17 -13.64 -24.49
C TRP A 204 -15.31 -14.31 -23.71
N THR A 205 -15.03 -14.93 -22.58
CA THR A 205 -15.91 -15.89 -21.91
C THR A 205 -16.57 -15.40 -20.62
N GLY A 206 -16.45 -14.13 -20.24
CA GLY A 206 -17.25 -13.70 -19.11
C GLY A 206 -16.72 -12.48 -18.37
N VAL A 207 -17.60 -11.95 -17.56
CA VAL A 207 -17.32 -10.94 -16.55
C VAL A 207 -17.15 -11.69 -15.24
N ASP A 208 -15.98 -11.56 -14.61
CA ASP A 208 -15.77 -12.06 -13.25
C ASP A 208 -16.47 -11.10 -12.29
N GLN A 209 -17.39 -11.64 -11.50
CA GLN A 209 -18.03 -10.89 -10.40
C GLN A 209 -17.28 -11.19 -9.11
N VAL A 210 -16.69 -10.17 -8.53
CA VAL A 210 -15.84 -10.28 -7.35
C VAL A 210 -16.28 -9.26 -6.29
N ASP A 211 -16.09 -9.57 -5.02
CA ASP A 211 -16.51 -8.70 -3.94
C ASP A 211 -15.54 -8.69 -2.75
N CYS A 212 -15.62 -7.62 -1.95
CA CYS A 212 -14.95 -7.52 -0.66
C CYS A 212 -15.80 -6.73 0.34
N GLU A 213 -15.59 -7.01 1.63
CA GLU A 213 -16.22 -6.27 2.70
C GLU A 213 -15.68 -4.85 2.82
N ILE A 214 -16.57 -3.89 3.04
CA ILE A 214 -16.23 -2.47 3.21
C ILE A 214 -17.13 -1.83 4.28
N GLU A 215 -16.68 -0.72 4.82
CA GLU A 215 -17.44 0.17 5.69
C GLU A 215 -17.69 1.50 4.98
N LYS A 216 -18.95 1.95 4.92
CA LYS A 216 -19.32 3.23 4.30
C LYS A 216 -18.64 4.41 5.01
N GLY A 217 -18.29 5.42 4.23
CA GLY A 217 -17.56 6.58 4.74
C GLY A 217 -16.04 6.37 4.85
N LYS A 218 -15.52 5.23 4.41
CA LYS A 218 -14.08 4.91 4.42
C LYS A 218 -13.49 4.93 3.02
N SER A 219 -12.15 4.92 2.98
CA SER A 219 -11.37 4.78 1.75
C SER A 219 -10.67 3.43 1.70
N TYR A 220 -10.52 2.85 0.51
CA TYR A 220 -9.92 1.54 0.31
C TYR A 220 -9.00 1.51 -0.91
N ASP A 221 -7.89 0.81 -0.77
CA ASP A 221 -7.14 0.26 -1.89
C ASP A 221 -7.71 -1.12 -2.22
N VAL A 222 -8.26 -1.27 -3.41
CA VAL A 222 -8.87 -2.50 -3.90
C VAL A 222 -7.88 -3.19 -4.83
N ILE A 223 -7.31 -4.28 -4.35
CA ILE A 223 -6.29 -5.04 -5.08
C ILE A 223 -6.98 -6.13 -5.89
N ILE A 224 -6.88 -6.03 -7.23
CA ILE A 224 -7.39 -7.02 -8.18
C ILE A 224 -6.28 -8.00 -8.46
N THR A 225 -6.49 -9.24 -8.14
CA THR A 225 -5.49 -10.29 -8.13
C THR A 225 -6.08 -11.65 -8.49
N HIS A 226 -5.36 -12.72 -8.24
CA HIS A 226 -5.78 -14.11 -8.44
C HIS A 226 -5.26 -14.99 -7.30
N PRO A 227 -5.83 -16.17 -7.07
CA PRO A 227 -5.24 -17.14 -6.15
C PRO A 227 -3.78 -17.46 -6.52
N THR A 228 -2.97 -17.75 -5.52
CA THR A 228 -1.52 -17.97 -5.67
C THR A 228 -1.11 -18.91 -6.82
N TYR A 229 -1.95 -19.88 -7.15
CA TYR A 229 -1.65 -20.94 -8.12
C TYR A 229 -2.55 -20.96 -9.36
N ASP A 230 -3.50 -20.04 -9.47
CA ASP A 230 -4.47 -20.00 -10.57
C ASP A 230 -4.67 -18.59 -11.10
N SER A 231 -3.97 -18.27 -12.20
CA SER A 231 -4.05 -16.96 -12.85
C SER A 231 -5.31 -16.78 -13.71
N GLU A 232 -6.13 -17.81 -13.87
CA GLU A 232 -7.39 -17.72 -14.63
C GLU A 232 -8.56 -17.23 -13.77
N VAL A 233 -8.44 -17.31 -12.45
CA VAL A 233 -9.44 -16.84 -11.49
C VAL A 233 -9.12 -15.43 -11.06
N VAL A 234 -10.13 -14.55 -11.03
CA VAL A 234 -9.99 -13.18 -10.49
C VAL A 234 -10.52 -13.16 -9.07
N GLU A 235 -9.75 -12.58 -8.19
CA GLU A 235 -10.13 -12.26 -6.82
C GLU A 235 -9.85 -10.79 -6.54
N ILE A 236 -10.53 -10.23 -5.54
CA ILE A 236 -10.18 -8.93 -4.98
C ILE A 236 -10.12 -9.01 -3.46
N PHE A 237 -9.36 -8.10 -2.88
CA PHE A 237 -9.52 -7.76 -1.47
C PHE A 237 -9.34 -6.26 -1.27
N CYS A 238 -9.92 -5.77 -0.18
CA CYS A 238 -9.93 -4.37 0.16
C CYS A 238 -8.99 -4.12 1.35
N GLN A 239 -7.99 -3.25 1.15
CA GLN A 239 -7.16 -2.71 2.22
C GLN A 239 -7.73 -1.35 2.63
N GLN A 240 -8.19 -1.23 3.87
CA GLN A 240 -8.64 0.08 4.36
C GLN A 240 -7.47 1.05 4.42
N VAL A 241 -7.68 2.24 3.83
CA VAL A 241 -6.73 3.35 3.90
C VAL A 241 -6.82 3.99 5.29
N ARG A 242 -5.69 4.11 5.95
CA ARG A 242 -5.60 4.71 7.29
C ARG A 242 -5.03 6.12 7.19
N GLY A 243 -5.59 7.04 7.96
CA GLY A 243 -4.99 8.37 8.14
C GLY A 243 -3.64 8.25 8.85
N SER A 244 -2.70 9.06 8.46
CA SER A 244 -1.44 9.29 9.18
C SER A 244 -1.69 10.03 10.48
#